data_3d7c3bee0d15327c858fca17a7766d98
#
_entry.id   3d7c3bee0d15327c858fca17a7766d98
#
_cell.length_a   1.000
_cell.length_b   1.000
_cell.length_c   1.000
_cell.angle_alpha   90.00
_cell.angle_beta   90.00
_cell.angle_gamma   90.00
#
_symmetry.space_group_name_H-M   'P 1'
#
loop_
_entity.id
_entity.type
_entity.pdbx_description
1 polymer ?
#
loop_
_entity_poly.entity_id
_entity_poly.type
_entity_poly.pdbx_seq_one_letter_code
_entity_poly.pdbx_strand_id
1 'polypeptide(L)'
;MRGTEKLKQSIIENFGTPCPVIDLDIVEKNIKRAQRLCDEKGLGNRPHIKTHKSPILAKMQIASGAKGITCQKLGEAEVMVDAGITDIIIATNILGASRSGRLAALQKRIGLKVCADNPVSLGAYSEAAHTAERVMDVMIECDTGQKRAGVETPSEAITLAQIIKDDPMLNFAGLLFYPPCDGWVRTQEFWNQTKAGLESFCLLYTSDAADE
;
A
#
# COMPACT_ATOMS: atom_id res chain seq x y z
N MET A 1 -18.96 6.82 34.98
CA MET A 1 -20.09 7.38 34.21
C MET A 1 -20.08 8.93 34.17
N ARG A 2 -19.94 9.67 35.30
CA ARG A 2 -19.99 11.16 35.30
C ARG A 2 -18.88 11.84 34.48
N GLY A 3 -17.70 11.26 34.36
CA GLY A 3 -16.57 11.84 33.58
C GLY A 3 -16.77 11.76 32.07
N THR A 4 -17.33 10.66 31.58
CA THR A 4 -17.58 10.44 30.15
C THR A 4 -18.65 11.37 29.59
N GLU A 5 -19.71 11.61 30.36
CA GLU A 5 -20.77 12.55 29.96
C GLU A 5 -20.29 14.00 29.93
N LYS A 6 -19.44 14.41 30.88
CA LYS A 6 -18.83 15.76 30.85
C LYS A 6 -17.92 15.94 29.65
N LEU A 7 -17.11 14.92 29.31
CA LEU A 7 -16.24 14.95 28.13
C LEU A 7 -17.07 15.02 26.84
N LYS A 8 -18.13 14.21 26.72
CA LYS A 8 -19.04 14.23 25.58
C LYS A 8 -19.68 15.61 25.42
N GLN A 9 -20.20 16.18 26.50
CA GLN A 9 -20.82 17.52 26.47
C GLN A 9 -19.80 18.58 26.02
N SER A 10 -18.59 18.56 26.57
CA SER A 10 -17.52 19.47 26.21
C SER A 10 -17.11 19.34 24.72
N ILE A 11 -17.08 18.13 24.17
CA ILE A 11 -16.82 17.89 22.75
C ILE A 11 -17.92 18.50 21.89
N ILE A 12 -19.18 18.27 22.25
CA ILE A 12 -20.34 18.79 21.53
C ILE A 12 -20.34 20.32 21.53
N GLU A 13 -20.07 20.94 22.69
CA GLU A 13 -20.05 22.39 22.84
C GLU A 13 -18.91 23.08 22.07
N ASN A 14 -17.71 22.45 22.02
CA ASN A 14 -16.55 23.05 21.39
C ASN A 14 -16.40 22.72 19.90
N PHE A 15 -16.88 21.56 19.45
CA PHE A 15 -16.64 21.06 18.09
C PHE A 15 -17.93 20.76 17.30
N GLY A 16 -19.09 20.74 17.96
CA GLY A 16 -20.37 20.40 17.34
C GLY A 16 -20.54 18.91 17.05
N THR A 17 -21.58 18.58 16.27
CA THR A 17 -21.90 17.23 15.81
C THR A 17 -22.22 17.23 14.32
N PRO A 18 -21.81 16.19 13.54
CA PRO A 18 -21.02 15.03 13.96
C PRO A 18 -19.54 15.37 14.16
N CYS A 19 -18.92 14.83 15.21
CA CYS A 19 -17.49 14.97 15.49
C CYS A 19 -16.85 13.59 15.72
N PRO A 20 -15.91 13.14 14.87
CA PRO A 20 -15.18 11.91 15.13
C PRO A 20 -14.18 12.12 16.27
N VAL A 21 -14.17 11.19 17.21
CA VAL A 21 -13.27 11.20 18.36
C VAL A 21 -12.35 9.98 18.31
N ILE A 22 -11.08 10.20 18.55
CA ILE A 22 -10.06 9.15 18.57
C ILE A 22 -9.49 9.05 19.98
N ASP A 23 -9.56 7.84 20.56
CA ASP A 23 -8.89 7.50 21.80
C ASP A 23 -7.43 7.14 21.51
N LEU A 24 -6.50 8.00 21.90
CA LEU A 24 -5.08 7.83 21.60
C LEU A 24 -4.45 6.66 22.36
N ASP A 25 -4.91 6.32 23.56
CA ASP A 25 -4.40 5.17 24.31
C ASP A 25 -4.74 3.85 23.61
N ILE A 26 -5.96 3.77 23.05
CA ILE A 26 -6.38 2.63 22.23
C ILE A 26 -5.59 2.56 20.93
N VAL A 27 -5.38 3.70 20.27
CA VAL A 27 -4.58 3.78 19.03
C VAL A 27 -3.16 3.28 19.27
N GLU A 28 -2.48 3.79 20.30
CA GLU A 28 -1.12 3.36 20.62
C GLU A 28 -1.02 1.87 20.93
N LYS A 29 -1.96 1.36 21.72
CA LYS A 29 -2.05 -0.08 22.03
C LYS A 29 -2.21 -0.93 20.76
N ASN A 30 -3.06 -0.49 19.84
CA ASN A 30 -3.31 -1.19 18.57
C ASN A 30 -2.09 -1.14 17.66
N ILE A 31 -1.43 0.01 17.53
CA ILE A 31 -0.20 0.18 16.74
C ILE A 31 0.91 -0.74 17.28
N LYS A 32 1.17 -0.70 18.58
CA LYS A 32 2.19 -1.56 19.23
C LYS A 32 1.88 -3.04 19.07
N ARG A 33 0.59 -3.43 19.15
CA ARG A 33 0.18 -4.82 18.95
C ARG A 33 0.41 -5.29 17.51
N ALA A 34 0.06 -4.48 16.53
CA ALA A 34 0.25 -4.81 15.12
C ALA A 34 1.75 -4.92 14.78
N GLN A 35 2.56 -3.96 15.25
CA GLN A 35 4.01 -3.99 15.04
C GLN A 35 4.63 -5.23 15.65
N ARG A 36 4.35 -5.53 16.93
CA ARG A 36 4.87 -6.71 17.61
C ARG A 36 4.52 -8.01 16.87
N LEU A 37 3.31 -8.13 16.35
CA LEU A 37 2.90 -9.32 15.58
C LEU A 37 3.75 -9.50 14.31
N CYS A 38 4.08 -8.41 13.62
CA CYS A 38 4.97 -8.45 12.47
C CYS A 38 6.40 -8.82 12.89
N ASP A 39 6.91 -8.22 13.94
CA ASP A 39 8.26 -8.49 14.45
C ASP A 39 8.43 -9.95 14.87
N GLU A 40 7.46 -10.52 15.60
CA GLU A 40 7.44 -11.94 16.03
C GLU A 40 7.43 -12.92 14.83
N LYS A 41 6.97 -12.47 13.66
CA LYS A 41 6.95 -13.26 12.42
C LYS A 41 8.08 -12.94 11.46
N GLY A 42 8.98 -12.03 11.80
CA GLY A 42 10.05 -11.57 10.91
C GLY A 42 9.54 -10.80 9.69
N LEU A 43 8.34 -10.20 9.77
CA LEU A 43 7.71 -9.47 8.67
C LEU A 43 7.89 -7.96 8.84
N GLY A 44 8.11 -7.25 7.73
CA GLY A 44 8.06 -5.80 7.72
C GLY A 44 6.61 -5.29 7.78
N ASN A 45 6.28 -4.49 8.79
CA ASN A 45 4.98 -3.85 8.86
C ASN A 45 4.94 -2.63 7.93
N ARG A 46 3.91 -2.53 7.08
CA ARG A 46 3.64 -1.37 6.23
C ARG A 46 2.14 -1.05 6.24
N PRO A 47 1.68 -0.27 7.23
CA PRO A 47 0.26 0.00 7.41
C PRO A 47 -0.35 0.77 6.23
N HIS A 48 -1.58 0.42 5.90
CA HIS A 48 -2.37 1.15 4.90
C HIS A 48 -3.12 2.31 5.56
N ILE A 49 -2.87 3.54 5.12
CA ILE A 49 -3.40 4.75 5.75
C ILE A 49 -4.78 5.18 5.25
N LYS A 50 -5.36 4.48 4.27
CA LYS A 50 -6.63 4.87 3.63
C LYS A 50 -7.80 5.05 4.60
N THR A 51 -7.77 4.41 5.77
CA THR A 51 -8.83 4.47 6.78
C THR A 51 -8.77 5.74 7.62
N HIS A 52 -7.57 6.15 8.04
CA HIS A 52 -7.43 7.32 8.91
C HIS A 52 -6.92 8.56 8.18
N LYS A 53 -6.15 8.44 7.10
CA LYS A 53 -5.59 9.52 6.26
C LYS A 53 -4.87 10.62 7.06
N SER A 54 -4.44 10.30 8.28
CA SER A 54 -3.81 11.23 9.21
C SER A 54 -2.29 11.09 9.18
N PRO A 55 -1.53 12.15 8.85
CA PRO A 55 -0.08 12.14 8.97
C PRO A 55 0.41 11.90 10.40
N ILE A 56 -0.33 12.35 11.40
CA ILE A 56 0.01 12.13 12.81
C ILE A 56 0.00 10.63 13.13
N LEU A 57 -1.09 9.93 12.78
CA LEU A 57 -1.20 8.49 13.01
C LEU A 57 -0.18 7.70 12.19
N ALA A 58 0.08 8.11 10.95
CA ALA A 58 1.11 7.49 10.10
C ALA A 58 2.50 7.63 10.73
N LYS A 59 2.85 8.79 11.28
CA LYS A 59 4.10 9.01 12.01
C LYS A 59 4.20 8.16 13.27
N MET A 60 3.11 7.98 14.02
CA MET A 60 3.06 7.09 15.18
C MET A 60 3.33 5.63 14.78
N GLN A 61 2.78 5.18 13.64
CA GLN A 61 3.03 3.84 13.10
C GLN A 61 4.50 3.65 12.71
N ILE A 62 5.10 4.64 12.05
CA ILE A 62 6.53 4.63 11.67
C ILE A 62 7.41 4.64 12.92
N ALA A 63 7.13 5.50 13.90
CA ALA A 63 7.84 5.57 15.16
C ALA A 63 7.76 4.25 15.97
N SER A 64 6.72 3.45 15.75
CA SER A 64 6.56 2.12 16.37
C SER A 64 7.32 1.01 15.62
N GLY A 65 7.95 1.29 14.46
CA GLY A 65 8.77 0.33 13.73
C GLY A 65 8.27 -0.04 12.34
N ALA A 66 7.18 0.57 11.86
CA ALA A 66 6.72 0.35 10.50
C ALA A 66 7.79 0.81 9.49
N LYS A 67 8.01 0.02 8.43
CA LYS A 67 9.01 0.28 7.37
C LYS A 67 8.68 1.50 6.51
N GLY A 68 7.42 1.87 6.47
CA GLY A 68 6.84 2.96 5.71
C GLY A 68 5.32 2.81 5.71
N ILE A 69 4.63 3.43 4.78
CA ILE A 69 3.16 3.40 4.69
C ILE A 69 2.68 2.98 3.30
N THR A 70 1.44 2.55 3.25
CA THR A 70 0.73 2.32 1.99
C THR A 70 -0.39 3.34 1.84
N CYS A 71 -0.43 4.04 0.70
CA CYS A 71 -1.49 4.95 0.30
C CYS A 71 -2.37 4.31 -0.77
N GLN A 72 -3.66 4.68 -0.79
CA GLN A 72 -4.58 4.25 -1.83
C GLN A 72 -4.52 5.14 -3.07
N LYS A 73 -4.23 6.43 -2.90
CA LYS A 73 -4.32 7.44 -3.95
C LYS A 73 -3.11 8.35 -3.95
N LEU A 74 -2.80 8.87 -5.14
CA LEU A 74 -1.73 9.86 -5.31
C LEU A 74 -1.88 11.06 -4.36
N GLY A 75 -3.09 11.62 -4.21
CA GLY A 75 -3.33 12.73 -3.31
C GLY A 75 -3.14 12.40 -1.83
N GLU A 76 -3.32 11.15 -1.41
CA GLU A 76 -2.95 10.73 -0.05
C GLU A 76 -1.42 10.73 0.11
N ALA A 77 -0.69 10.23 -0.89
CA ALA A 77 0.77 10.20 -0.86
C ALA A 77 1.36 11.62 -0.83
N GLU A 78 0.81 12.56 -1.60
CA GLU A 78 1.23 13.97 -1.58
C GLU A 78 1.14 14.57 -0.17
N VAL A 79 0.01 14.40 0.52
CA VAL A 79 -0.19 14.88 1.90
C VAL A 79 0.80 14.25 2.88
N MET A 80 1.08 12.95 2.72
CA MET A 80 2.04 12.25 3.58
C MET A 80 3.48 12.72 3.32
N VAL A 81 3.84 12.97 2.06
CA VAL A 81 5.16 13.53 1.69
C VAL A 81 5.32 14.94 2.21
N ASP A 82 4.30 15.79 2.13
CA ASP A 82 4.30 17.14 2.70
C ASP A 82 4.48 17.11 4.23
N ALA A 83 4.02 16.04 4.87
CA ALA A 83 4.26 15.80 6.28
C ALA A 83 5.63 15.17 6.60
N GLY A 84 6.49 14.93 5.60
CA GLY A 84 7.85 14.41 5.76
C GLY A 84 7.96 12.87 5.78
N ILE A 85 6.94 12.14 5.31
CA ILE A 85 7.01 10.68 5.16
C ILE A 85 7.53 10.36 3.75
N THR A 86 8.58 9.55 3.65
CA THR A 86 9.31 9.33 2.38
C THR A 86 9.26 7.89 1.87
N ASP A 87 8.97 6.90 2.70
CA ASP A 87 8.82 5.51 2.25
C ASP A 87 7.33 5.17 2.06
N ILE A 88 6.87 5.26 0.82
CA ILE A 88 5.45 5.16 0.44
C ILE A 88 5.27 4.17 -0.71
N ILE A 89 4.30 3.27 -0.54
CA ILE A 89 3.72 2.48 -1.64
C ILE A 89 2.36 3.06 -1.99
N ILE A 90 2.08 3.26 -3.28
CA ILE A 90 0.73 3.58 -3.77
C ILE A 90 0.13 2.30 -4.36
N ALA A 91 -0.87 1.74 -3.68
CA ALA A 91 -1.44 0.43 -3.98
C ALA A 91 -2.66 0.50 -4.92
N THR A 92 -2.59 1.33 -5.96
CA THR A 92 -3.58 1.36 -7.07
C THR A 92 -2.91 1.90 -8.32
N ASN A 93 -3.43 1.49 -9.47
CA ASN A 93 -3.01 2.06 -10.75
C ASN A 93 -3.25 3.58 -10.78
N ILE A 94 -2.25 4.33 -11.30
CA ILE A 94 -2.31 5.78 -11.42
C ILE A 94 -2.36 6.09 -12.91
N LEU A 95 -3.54 6.43 -13.40
CA LEU A 95 -3.79 6.68 -14.83
C LEU A 95 -4.38 8.07 -15.06
N GLY A 96 -4.15 8.57 -16.26
CA GLY A 96 -4.72 9.83 -16.77
C GLY A 96 -3.75 11.02 -16.69
N ALA A 97 -3.77 11.84 -17.73
CA ALA A 97 -2.83 12.94 -17.96
C ALA A 97 -2.71 13.93 -16.77
N SER A 98 -3.83 14.23 -16.09
CA SER A 98 -3.81 15.10 -14.91
C SER A 98 -3.04 14.53 -13.70
N ARG A 99 -2.77 13.22 -13.71
CA ARG A 99 -2.03 12.53 -12.63
C ARG A 99 -0.58 12.29 -12.97
N SER A 100 -0.22 12.17 -14.26
CA SER A 100 1.16 11.88 -14.69
C SER A 100 2.14 12.96 -14.22
N GLY A 101 1.83 14.23 -14.42
CA GLY A 101 2.68 15.33 -13.95
C GLY A 101 2.81 15.37 -12.41
N ARG A 102 1.73 15.08 -11.68
CA ARG A 102 1.75 15.01 -10.21
C ARG A 102 2.56 13.82 -9.72
N LEU A 103 2.45 12.68 -10.41
CA LEU A 103 3.23 11.49 -10.10
C LEU A 103 4.72 11.75 -10.31
N ALA A 104 5.11 12.38 -11.43
CA ALA A 104 6.49 12.77 -11.70
C ALA A 104 7.03 13.75 -10.64
N ALA A 105 6.24 14.76 -10.29
CA ALA A 105 6.62 15.73 -9.25
C ALA A 105 6.83 15.04 -7.87
N LEU A 106 6.01 14.06 -7.54
CA LEU A 106 6.14 13.31 -6.30
C LEU A 106 7.33 12.36 -6.35
N GLN A 107 7.55 11.66 -7.48
CA GLN A 107 8.71 10.79 -7.71
C GLN A 107 10.04 11.55 -7.61
N LYS A 108 10.07 12.80 -8.04
CA LYS A 108 11.26 13.65 -7.90
C LYS A 108 11.59 13.95 -6.43
N ARG A 109 10.58 14.10 -5.58
CA ARG A 109 10.74 14.39 -4.14
C ARG A 109 11.16 13.18 -3.33
N ILE A 110 10.57 12.02 -3.63
CA ILE A 110 10.83 10.75 -2.94
C ILE A 110 10.90 9.60 -3.94
N GLY A 111 11.60 8.51 -3.61
CA GLY A 111 11.52 7.26 -4.38
C GLY A 111 10.20 6.57 -4.05
N LEU A 112 9.22 6.68 -4.94
CA LEU A 112 7.94 6.00 -4.81
C LEU A 112 8.04 4.53 -5.19
N LYS A 113 7.25 3.70 -4.49
CA LYS A 113 6.84 2.39 -4.99
C LYS A 113 5.40 2.47 -5.45
N VAL A 114 5.14 2.01 -6.66
CA VAL A 114 3.79 1.97 -7.25
C VAL A 114 3.42 0.53 -7.59
N CYS A 115 2.13 0.23 -7.80
CA CYS A 115 1.73 -1.07 -8.32
C CYS A 115 1.09 -0.95 -9.70
N ALA A 116 1.25 -1.99 -10.50
CA ALA A 116 0.66 -2.14 -11.82
C ALA A 116 0.11 -3.55 -12.01
N ASP A 117 -0.96 -3.66 -12.79
CA ASP A 117 -1.54 -4.92 -13.23
C ASP A 117 -1.80 -4.93 -14.75
N ASN A 118 -1.28 -3.92 -15.47
CA ASN A 118 -1.47 -3.80 -16.91
C ASN A 118 -0.38 -2.93 -17.56
N PRO A 119 -0.11 -3.11 -18.87
CA PRO A 119 0.93 -2.35 -19.59
C PRO A 119 0.67 -0.84 -19.67
N VAL A 120 -0.60 -0.41 -19.66
CA VAL A 120 -0.94 1.03 -19.73
C VAL A 120 -0.43 1.77 -18.50
N SER A 121 -0.54 1.16 -17.32
CA SER A 121 0.01 1.71 -16.09
C SER A 121 1.54 1.79 -16.16
N LEU A 122 2.21 0.76 -16.68
CA LEU A 122 3.66 0.75 -16.86
C LEU A 122 4.14 1.88 -17.77
N GLY A 123 3.45 2.11 -18.90
CA GLY A 123 3.76 3.24 -19.80
C GLY A 123 3.63 4.60 -19.09
N ALA A 124 2.58 4.79 -18.29
CA ALA A 124 2.40 6.02 -17.52
C ALA A 124 3.49 6.21 -16.43
N TYR A 125 3.95 5.12 -15.83
CA TYR A 125 5.02 5.15 -14.83
C TYR A 125 6.38 5.42 -15.45
N SER A 126 6.66 4.84 -16.62
CA SER A 126 7.86 5.13 -17.41
C SER A 126 7.94 6.62 -17.76
N GLU A 127 6.87 7.19 -18.31
CA GLU A 127 6.78 8.62 -18.63
C GLU A 127 7.03 9.51 -17.39
N ALA A 128 6.41 9.16 -16.25
CA ALA A 128 6.60 9.90 -15.02
C ALA A 128 8.02 9.77 -14.45
N ALA A 129 8.65 8.60 -14.56
CA ALA A 129 10.01 8.35 -14.12
C ALA A 129 11.03 9.12 -14.98
N HIS A 130 10.86 9.12 -16.32
CA HIS A 130 11.65 9.94 -17.23
C HIS A 130 11.52 11.44 -16.91
N THR A 131 10.30 11.93 -16.69
CA THR A 131 10.05 13.34 -16.33
C THR A 131 10.68 13.71 -14.98
N ALA A 132 10.70 12.77 -14.05
CA ALA A 132 11.34 12.94 -12.73
C ALA A 132 12.85 12.77 -12.75
N GLU A 133 13.41 12.24 -13.84
CA GLU A 133 14.83 11.82 -13.95
C GLU A 133 15.23 10.85 -12.82
N ARG A 134 14.31 9.95 -12.45
CA ARG A 134 14.48 9.04 -11.33
C ARG A 134 13.76 7.72 -11.56
N VAL A 135 14.50 6.62 -11.45
CA VAL A 135 13.96 5.25 -11.54
C VAL A 135 12.82 5.05 -10.55
N MET A 136 11.72 4.43 -11.01
CA MET A 136 10.53 4.16 -10.22
C MET A 136 10.44 2.67 -9.89
N ASP A 137 10.25 2.37 -8.62
CA ASP A 137 10.00 1.01 -8.14
C ASP A 137 8.57 0.59 -8.45
N VAL A 138 8.39 -0.51 -9.20
CA VAL A 138 7.07 -1.04 -9.58
C VAL A 138 6.88 -2.44 -9.02
N MET A 139 5.77 -2.62 -8.31
CA MET A 139 5.28 -3.92 -7.87
C MET A 139 4.18 -4.39 -8.82
N ILE A 140 4.15 -5.66 -9.16
CA ILE A 140 3.06 -6.25 -9.94
C ILE A 140 1.97 -6.70 -8.98
N GLU A 141 0.75 -6.15 -9.12
CA GLU A 141 -0.41 -6.61 -8.36
C GLU A 141 -0.95 -7.89 -8.99
N CYS A 142 -1.11 -8.93 -8.15
CA CYS A 142 -1.62 -10.24 -8.56
C CYS A 142 -2.95 -10.53 -7.87
N ASP A 143 -3.95 -10.95 -8.64
CA ASP A 143 -5.23 -11.38 -8.09
C ASP A 143 -5.11 -12.79 -7.52
N THR A 144 -5.34 -12.90 -6.24
CA THR A 144 -5.32 -14.17 -5.49
C THR A 144 -6.73 -14.65 -5.13
N GLY A 145 -7.72 -14.30 -5.95
CA GLY A 145 -9.09 -14.78 -5.85
C GLY A 145 -10.12 -13.72 -5.44
N GLN A 146 -9.69 -12.45 -5.24
CA GLN A 146 -10.64 -11.38 -4.91
C GLN A 146 -11.38 -10.83 -6.13
N LYS A 147 -10.86 -11.06 -7.34
CA LYS A 147 -11.44 -10.62 -8.62
C LYS A 147 -11.75 -9.11 -8.64
N ARG A 148 -10.80 -8.32 -8.14
CA ARG A 148 -10.93 -6.86 -8.05
C ARG A 148 -9.89 -6.12 -8.89
N ALA A 149 -8.64 -6.45 -8.73
CA ALA A 149 -7.48 -5.89 -9.41
C ALA A 149 -6.34 -6.91 -9.36
N GLY A 150 -5.36 -6.73 -10.23
CA GLY A 150 -4.22 -7.62 -10.35
C GLY A 150 -4.31 -8.55 -11.56
N VAL A 151 -3.17 -9.01 -12.02
CA VAL A 151 -3.09 -10.06 -13.05
C VAL A 151 -3.59 -11.38 -12.49
N GLU A 152 -4.25 -12.17 -13.32
CA GLU A 152 -4.91 -13.42 -12.88
C GLU A 152 -3.98 -14.63 -12.96
N THR A 153 -2.92 -14.55 -13.77
CA THR A 153 -2.01 -15.67 -14.01
C THR A 153 -0.55 -15.31 -13.82
N PRO A 154 0.27 -16.29 -13.42
CA PRO A 154 1.73 -16.13 -13.38
C PRO A 154 2.33 -15.65 -14.71
N SER A 155 1.85 -16.16 -15.84
CA SER A 155 2.33 -15.76 -17.17
C SER A 155 2.12 -14.28 -17.46
N GLU A 156 0.99 -13.70 -17.04
CA GLU A 156 0.74 -12.27 -17.14
C GLU A 156 1.69 -11.47 -16.25
N ALA A 157 1.97 -11.96 -15.04
CA ALA A 157 2.93 -11.32 -14.15
C ALA A 157 4.35 -11.32 -14.77
N ILE A 158 4.80 -12.43 -15.36
CA ILE A 158 6.08 -12.50 -16.08
C ILE A 158 6.12 -11.49 -17.24
N THR A 159 5.03 -11.40 -18.01
CA THR A 159 4.96 -10.46 -19.13
C THR A 159 5.14 -9.01 -18.66
N LEU A 160 4.50 -8.63 -17.56
CA LEU A 160 4.66 -7.29 -16.99
C LEU A 160 6.07 -7.10 -16.39
N ALA A 161 6.63 -8.12 -15.74
CA ALA A 161 8.00 -8.07 -15.22
C ALA A 161 9.04 -7.86 -16.33
N GLN A 162 8.83 -8.51 -17.50
CA GLN A 162 9.69 -8.31 -18.65
C GLN A 162 9.60 -6.88 -19.21
N ILE A 163 8.40 -6.30 -19.31
CA ILE A 163 8.24 -4.89 -19.72
C ILE A 163 8.97 -3.96 -18.74
N ILE A 164 8.89 -4.23 -17.44
CA ILE A 164 9.60 -3.44 -16.43
C ILE A 164 11.13 -3.60 -16.61
N LYS A 165 11.63 -4.82 -16.83
CA LYS A 165 13.04 -5.12 -17.01
C LYS A 165 13.62 -4.44 -18.26
N ASP A 166 12.83 -4.32 -19.32
CA ASP A 166 13.26 -3.71 -20.59
C ASP A 166 13.28 -2.17 -20.55
N ASP A 167 12.68 -1.57 -19.53
CA ASP A 167 12.63 -0.12 -19.34
C ASP A 167 13.67 0.34 -18.29
N PRO A 168 14.71 1.11 -18.69
CA PRO A 168 15.77 1.52 -17.78
C PRO A 168 15.30 2.48 -16.67
N MET A 169 14.09 3.04 -16.78
CA MET A 169 13.50 3.95 -15.79
C MET A 169 12.53 3.26 -14.84
N LEU A 170 12.30 1.97 -15.01
CA LEU A 170 11.50 1.16 -14.10
C LEU A 170 12.36 0.10 -13.42
N ASN A 171 12.04 -0.20 -12.17
CA ASN A 171 12.67 -1.26 -11.40
C ASN A 171 11.62 -2.21 -10.87
N PHE A 172 11.78 -3.51 -11.12
CA PHE A 172 10.89 -4.52 -10.54
C PHE A 172 11.14 -4.67 -9.04
N ALA A 173 10.16 -4.26 -8.24
CA ALA A 173 10.26 -4.20 -6.77
C ALA A 173 9.56 -5.37 -6.07
N GLY A 174 8.97 -6.30 -6.82
CA GLY A 174 8.31 -7.48 -6.28
C GLY A 174 6.84 -7.62 -6.66
N LEU A 175 6.16 -8.54 -5.99
CA LEU A 175 4.74 -8.79 -6.20
C LEU A 175 3.92 -8.20 -5.05
N LEU A 176 2.70 -7.76 -5.36
CA LEU A 176 1.73 -7.25 -4.40
C LEU A 176 0.48 -8.12 -4.46
N PHE A 177 0.02 -8.58 -3.30
CA PHE A 177 -1.17 -9.39 -3.16
C PHE A 177 -2.15 -8.73 -2.21
N TYR A 178 -3.42 -8.79 -2.55
CA TYR A 178 -4.50 -8.48 -1.62
C TYR A 178 -5.51 -9.63 -1.61
N PRO A 179 -5.23 -10.69 -0.86
CA PRO A 179 -6.08 -11.88 -0.82
C PRO A 179 -7.48 -11.54 -0.32
N PRO A 180 -8.51 -12.32 -0.72
CA PRO A 180 -9.85 -12.13 -0.22
C PRO A 180 -9.85 -12.20 1.30
N CYS A 181 -10.28 -11.12 1.93
CA CYS A 181 -10.41 -10.99 3.38
C CYS A 181 -11.88 -10.80 3.73
N ASP A 182 -12.72 -11.77 3.41
CA ASP A 182 -14.07 -11.80 3.95
C ASP A 182 -13.97 -12.07 5.44
N GLY A 183 -13.80 -10.99 6.19
CA GLY A 183 -13.32 -10.96 7.56
C GLY A 183 -14.12 -11.75 8.60
N TRP A 184 -15.12 -12.48 8.15
CA TRP A 184 -16.04 -13.22 9.00
C TRP A 184 -16.11 -14.72 8.69
N VAL A 185 -15.72 -15.16 7.48
CA VAL A 185 -15.71 -16.58 7.10
C VAL A 185 -14.28 -17.11 7.09
N ARG A 186 -13.84 -17.62 8.22
CA ARG A 186 -12.52 -18.25 8.38
C ARG A 186 -12.65 -19.78 8.30
N THR A 187 -13.15 -20.30 7.18
CA THR A 187 -13.19 -21.74 6.96
C THR A 187 -11.81 -22.25 6.52
N GLN A 188 -11.53 -23.52 6.76
CA GLN A 188 -10.31 -24.18 6.28
C GLN A 188 -10.24 -24.13 4.74
N GLU A 189 -11.38 -24.25 4.07
CA GLU A 189 -11.48 -24.14 2.62
C GLU A 189 -11.05 -22.77 2.10
N PHE A 190 -11.52 -21.68 2.74
CA PHE A 190 -11.10 -20.31 2.43
C PHE A 190 -9.58 -20.14 2.54
N TRP A 191 -8.98 -20.65 3.61
CA TRP A 191 -7.53 -20.57 3.80
C TRP A 191 -6.77 -21.40 2.77
N ASN A 192 -7.27 -22.59 2.41
CA ASN A 192 -6.66 -23.43 1.40
C ASN A 192 -6.70 -22.76 0.02
N GLN A 193 -7.81 -22.14 -0.37
CA GLN A 193 -7.93 -21.40 -1.63
C GLN A 193 -7.01 -20.18 -1.67
N THR A 194 -6.98 -19.40 -0.60
CA THR A 194 -6.08 -18.23 -0.48
C THR A 194 -4.62 -18.65 -0.56
N LYS A 195 -4.24 -19.74 0.11
CA LYS A 195 -2.89 -20.28 0.08
C LYS A 195 -2.52 -20.76 -1.33
N ALA A 196 -3.37 -21.53 -2.00
CA ALA A 196 -3.13 -21.99 -3.37
C ALA A 196 -2.94 -20.83 -4.35
N GLY A 197 -3.74 -19.75 -4.23
CA GLY A 197 -3.58 -18.54 -5.02
C GLY A 197 -2.23 -17.86 -4.77
N LEU A 198 -1.80 -17.75 -3.54
CA LEU A 198 -0.49 -17.18 -3.19
C LEU A 198 0.65 -18.06 -3.70
N GLU A 199 0.57 -19.39 -3.52
CA GLU A 199 1.61 -20.33 -3.93
C GLU A 199 1.83 -20.33 -5.45
N SER A 200 0.79 -20.16 -6.26
CA SER A 200 0.91 -20.10 -7.71
C SER A 200 1.79 -18.94 -8.19
N PHE A 201 1.77 -17.80 -7.50
CA PHE A 201 2.62 -16.64 -7.78
C PHE A 201 3.97 -16.68 -7.05
N CYS A 202 4.04 -17.29 -5.86
CA CYS A 202 5.30 -17.41 -5.13
C CYS A 202 6.33 -18.29 -5.87
N LEU A 203 5.88 -19.30 -6.59
CA LEU A 203 6.75 -20.15 -7.44
C LEU A 203 7.44 -19.34 -8.53
N LEU A 204 6.83 -18.25 -9.01
CA LEU A 204 7.44 -17.32 -9.94
C LEU A 204 8.62 -16.54 -9.35
N TYR A 205 8.48 -16.11 -8.11
CA TYR A 205 9.50 -15.30 -7.44
C TYR A 205 10.72 -16.11 -7.01
N THR A 206 10.55 -17.43 -6.86
CA THR A 206 11.60 -18.36 -6.41
C THR A 206 12.13 -19.26 -7.51
N SER A 207 11.59 -19.18 -8.74
CA SER A 207 12.10 -19.94 -9.89
C SER A 207 13.22 -19.17 -10.59
N ASP A 208 14.23 -19.90 -11.07
CA ASP A 208 15.34 -19.34 -11.85
C ASP A 208 14.89 -18.58 -13.13
N ALA A 209 13.61 -18.69 -13.49
CA ALA A 209 12.98 -17.92 -14.57
C ALA A 209 12.89 -16.40 -14.30
N ALA A 210 13.16 -15.95 -13.07
CA ALA A 210 13.28 -14.53 -12.76
C ALA A 210 14.70 -13.98 -13.02
N ASP A 211 15.69 -14.88 -13.22
CA ASP A 211 17.11 -14.55 -13.41
C ASP A 211 17.56 -14.73 -14.88
N GLU A 212 16.71 -15.30 -15.76
CA GLU A 212 16.92 -15.35 -17.20
C GLU A 212 16.16 -14.22 -17.93
#